data_07c59a6ab289a92fc674ff9ccea7b762
#
_entry.id   07c59a6ab289a92fc674ff9ccea7b762
#
_cell.length_a   1.000
_cell.length_b   1.000
_cell.length_c   1.000
_cell.angle_alpha   90.00
_cell.angle_beta   90.00
_cell.angle_gamma   90.00
#
_symmetry.space_group_name_H-M   'P 1'
#
loop_
_entity.id
_entity.type
_entity.pdbx_description
1 polymer ?
#
loop_
_entity_poly.entity_id
_entity_poly.type
_entity_poly.pdbx_seq_one_letter_code
_entity_poly.pdbx_strand_id
1 'polypeptide(L)'
;MTSKQQGTLAIGLFVLLIVIDQVIKIYIKTHFYLHESVEVTSWFYLSFIENNGMAYGMEIVNKLLLTGFRILCSGLLAWVLGRCIVNRVVSTGFVVVVTMVLAGAVGNIIDCVFYGRWFTDSYGHVAQWADEAAGLIPAGEWFKGRVVDMFYFPLVRFDWPQSFPVSGESMQWLGFSFRWPSWAPCSNEPFMFFKPVFNFADACVSVGVVSLILFFHKEFQKIEALLSNKK
;
A
#
# COMPACT_ATOMS: atom_id res chain seq x y z
N MET A 1 -28.89 11.21 -2.82
CA MET A 1 -28.31 12.08 -1.77
C MET A 1 -28.08 13.50 -2.35
N THR A 2 -28.15 14.54 -1.52
CA THR A 2 -27.75 15.90 -1.92
C THR A 2 -26.22 16.00 -1.97
N SER A 3 -25.68 17.03 -2.66
CA SER A 3 -24.22 17.27 -2.67
C SER A 3 -23.65 17.43 -1.27
N LYS A 4 -24.38 18.10 -0.36
CA LYS A 4 -23.97 18.25 1.04
C LYS A 4 -23.89 16.91 1.75
N GLN A 5 -24.86 16.02 1.56
CA GLN A 5 -24.86 14.68 2.13
C GLN A 5 -23.73 13.80 1.58
N GLN A 6 -23.47 13.87 0.26
CA GLN A 6 -22.34 13.15 -0.35
C GLN A 6 -21.00 13.68 0.18
N GLY A 7 -20.85 15.00 0.32
CA GLY A 7 -19.64 15.60 0.90
C GLY A 7 -19.42 15.19 2.35
N THR A 8 -20.46 15.21 3.17
CA THR A 8 -20.39 14.76 4.58
C THR A 8 -20.04 13.28 4.67
N LEU A 9 -20.64 12.43 3.81
CA LEU A 9 -20.32 11.00 3.73
C LEU A 9 -18.86 10.79 3.34
N ALA A 10 -18.38 11.48 2.31
CA ALA A 10 -16.99 11.37 1.86
C ALA A 10 -16.00 11.76 2.96
N ILE A 11 -16.20 12.88 3.63
CA ILE A 11 -15.33 13.32 4.73
C ILE A 11 -15.37 12.33 5.89
N GLY A 12 -16.56 11.91 6.33
CA GLY A 12 -16.71 10.97 7.44
C GLY A 12 -16.06 9.62 7.15
N LEU A 13 -16.27 9.08 5.95
CA LEU A 13 -15.64 7.83 5.50
C LEU A 13 -14.11 7.98 5.38
N PHE A 14 -13.63 9.08 4.79
CA PHE A 14 -12.20 9.36 4.67
C PHE A 14 -11.51 9.35 6.04
N VAL A 15 -12.05 10.10 7.01
CA VAL A 15 -11.50 10.17 8.38
C VAL A 15 -11.54 8.79 9.05
N LEU A 16 -12.66 8.07 8.92
CA LEU A 16 -12.80 6.74 9.51
C LEU A 16 -11.74 5.77 8.98
N LEU A 17 -11.55 5.71 7.65
CA LEU A 17 -10.58 4.81 7.03
C LEU A 17 -9.14 5.16 7.40
N ILE A 18 -8.80 6.46 7.47
CA ILE A 18 -7.48 6.92 7.94
C ILE A 18 -7.26 6.51 9.39
N VAL A 19 -8.23 6.70 10.27
CA VAL A 19 -8.11 6.34 11.70
C VAL A 19 -7.90 4.83 11.83
N ILE A 20 -8.67 4.01 11.13
CA ILE A 20 -8.50 2.54 11.14
C ILE A 20 -7.08 2.16 10.67
N ASP A 21 -6.64 2.69 9.54
CA ASP A 21 -5.31 2.42 8.99
C ASP A 21 -4.20 2.77 9.98
N GLN A 22 -4.24 4.00 10.51
CA GLN A 22 -3.20 4.49 11.41
C GLN A 22 -3.21 3.77 12.77
N VAL A 23 -4.37 3.44 13.31
CA VAL A 23 -4.45 2.67 14.57
C VAL A 23 -3.80 1.29 14.40
N ILE A 24 -4.10 0.58 13.31
CA ILE A 24 -3.50 -0.72 13.04
C ILE A 24 -1.98 -0.59 12.86
N LYS A 25 -1.52 0.35 12.05
CA LYS A 25 -0.10 0.57 11.75
C LYS A 25 0.70 0.95 12.99
N ILE A 26 0.19 1.88 13.80
CA ILE A 26 0.83 2.29 15.06
C ILE A 26 0.90 1.11 16.02
N TYR A 27 -0.18 0.33 16.15
CA TYR A 27 -0.19 -0.84 17.00
C TYR A 27 0.88 -1.85 16.58
N ILE A 28 0.95 -2.21 15.31
CA ILE A 28 1.96 -3.14 14.79
C ILE A 28 3.37 -2.60 15.04
N LYS A 29 3.64 -1.34 14.69
CA LYS A 29 4.96 -0.73 14.82
C LYS A 29 5.45 -0.67 16.27
N THR A 30 4.54 -0.49 17.23
CA THR A 30 4.89 -0.32 18.65
C THR A 30 4.76 -1.59 19.49
N HIS A 31 4.38 -2.73 18.89
CA HIS A 31 4.21 -4.00 19.63
C HIS A 31 4.93 -5.19 18.97
N PHE A 32 5.38 -5.06 17.73
CA PHE A 32 6.06 -6.13 17.00
C PHE A 32 7.52 -5.77 16.75
N TYR A 33 8.40 -6.78 16.75
CA TYR A 33 9.74 -6.65 16.20
C TYR A 33 9.69 -6.61 14.68
N LEU A 34 10.61 -5.87 14.07
CA LEU A 34 10.73 -5.86 12.61
C LEU A 34 11.00 -7.29 12.09
N HIS A 35 10.21 -7.72 11.10
CA HIS A 35 10.16 -9.07 10.53
C HIS A 35 9.52 -10.14 11.45
N GLU A 36 8.97 -9.77 12.58
CA GLU A 36 8.15 -10.68 13.38
C GLU A 36 6.88 -11.05 12.60
N SER A 37 6.50 -12.33 12.68
CA SER A 37 5.31 -12.87 12.03
C SER A 37 4.55 -13.75 13.00
N VAL A 38 3.30 -13.40 13.27
CA VAL A 38 2.38 -14.13 14.16
C VAL A 38 1.31 -14.80 13.32
N GLU A 39 1.17 -16.11 13.46
CA GLU A 39 0.11 -16.86 12.81
C GLU A 39 -1.23 -16.58 13.51
N VAL A 40 -2.20 -16.05 12.76
CA VAL A 40 -3.58 -15.87 13.22
C VAL A 40 -4.43 -17.06 12.80
N THR A 41 -4.23 -17.52 11.57
CA THR A 41 -4.79 -18.75 11.01
C THR A 41 -3.78 -19.37 10.04
N SER A 42 -4.01 -20.61 9.60
CA SER A 42 -3.11 -21.28 8.64
C SER A 42 -2.93 -20.55 7.29
N TRP A 43 -3.79 -19.61 6.97
CA TRP A 43 -3.78 -18.83 5.73
C TRP A 43 -3.64 -17.32 5.94
N PHE A 44 -3.54 -16.85 7.19
CA PHE A 44 -3.41 -15.43 7.53
C PHE A 44 -2.41 -15.22 8.67
N TYR A 45 -1.44 -14.35 8.42
CA TYR A 45 -0.40 -13.94 9.37
C TYR A 45 -0.39 -12.43 9.53
N LEU A 46 -0.06 -11.97 10.72
CA LEU A 46 0.36 -10.59 10.96
C LEU A 46 1.88 -10.54 10.94
N SER A 47 2.46 -9.90 9.92
CA SER A 47 3.90 -9.84 9.71
C SER A 47 4.36 -8.39 9.62
N PHE A 48 5.15 -7.92 10.58
CA PHE A 48 5.62 -6.55 10.54
C PHE A 48 6.76 -6.36 9.54
N ILE A 49 6.50 -5.57 8.51
CA ILE A 49 7.51 -5.17 7.51
C ILE A 49 7.47 -3.65 7.35
N GLU A 50 8.65 -3.05 7.24
CA GLU A 50 8.80 -1.64 6.85
C GLU A 50 9.21 -1.53 5.39
N ASN A 51 8.38 -0.85 4.61
CA ASN A 51 8.55 -0.68 3.18
C ASN A 51 8.92 0.77 2.84
N ASN A 52 9.94 0.97 2.02
CA ASN A 52 10.29 2.30 1.51
C ASN A 52 9.24 2.90 0.56
N GLY A 53 8.10 2.22 0.39
CA GLY A 53 7.01 2.64 -0.48
C GLY A 53 7.24 2.28 -1.94
N MET A 54 8.14 1.34 -2.21
CA MET A 54 8.44 0.84 -3.55
C MET A 54 8.00 -0.61 -3.68
N ALA A 55 7.33 -0.95 -4.79
CA ALA A 55 6.99 -2.32 -5.10
C ALA A 55 8.26 -3.13 -5.40
N TYR A 56 8.39 -4.31 -4.80
CA TYR A 56 9.46 -5.28 -5.06
C TYR A 56 10.90 -4.81 -4.83
N GLY A 57 11.14 -3.85 -3.90
CA GLY A 57 12.49 -3.43 -3.52
C GLY A 57 13.26 -2.63 -4.58
N MET A 58 12.58 -2.09 -5.58
CA MET A 58 13.22 -1.27 -6.61
C MET A 58 13.54 0.14 -6.08
N GLU A 59 14.79 0.41 -5.75
CA GLU A 59 15.28 1.73 -5.33
C GLU A 59 15.60 2.68 -6.51
N ILE A 60 14.78 2.65 -7.57
CA ILE A 60 15.06 3.41 -8.81
C ILE A 60 14.70 4.89 -8.67
N VAL A 61 13.82 5.27 -7.77
CA VAL A 61 13.31 6.63 -7.62
C VAL A 61 13.60 7.18 -6.23
N ASN A 62 14.04 8.43 -6.16
CA ASN A 62 14.22 9.12 -4.88
C ASN A 62 12.90 9.15 -4.10
N LYS A 63 12.95 8.70 -2.84
CA LYS A 63 11.79 8.61 -1.94
C LYS A 63 11.01 9.91 -1.80
N LEU A 64 11.71 11.04 -1.75
CA LEU A 64 11.08 12.37 -1.69
C LEU A 64 10.27 12.66 -2.95
N LEU A 65 10.80 12.32 -4.12
CA LEU A 65 10.10 12.51 -5.39
C LEU A 65 8.85 11.63 -5.46
N LEU A 66 8.96 10.36 -5.03
CA LEU A 66 7.82 9.44 -4.99
C LEU A 66 6.73 9.93 -4.03
N THR A 67 7.11 10.37 -2.82
CA THR A 67 6.16 10.90 -1.84
C THR A 67 5.52 12.19 -2.33
N GLY A 68 6.29 13.10 -2.92
CA GLY A 68 5.78 14.33 -3.54
C GLY A 68 4.79 14.05 -4.68
N PHE A 69 5.09 13.08 -5.53
CA PHE A 69 4.18 12.65 -6.60
C PHE A 69 2.87 12.06 -6.03
N ARG A 70 2.94 11.24 -4.98
CA ARG A 70 1.75 10.71 -4.28
C ARG A 70 0.88 11.84 -3.70
N ILE A 71 1.49 12.84 -3.08
CA ILE A 71 0.77 14.01 -2.54
C ILE A 71 0.07 14.78 -3.66
N LEU A 72 0.76 15.02 -4.77
CA LEU A 72 0.20 15.72 -5.93
C LEU A 72 -0.99 14.95 -6.51
N CYS A 73 -0.85 13.64 -6.75
CA CYS A 73 -1.91 12.79 -7.27
C CYS A 73 -3.12 12.73 -6.33
N SER A 74 -2.88 12.59 -5.02
CA SER A 74 -3.95 12.58 -4.02
C SER A 74 -4.68 13.93 -3.95
N GLY A 75 -3.95 15.04 -4.03
CA GLY A 75 -4.53 16.38 -4.08
C GLY A 75 -5.40 16.60 -5.33
N LEU A 76 -4.91 16.15 -6.50
CA LEU A 76 -5.66 16.20 -7.75
C LEU A 76 -6.94 15.34 -7.68
N LEU A 77 -6.83 14.12 -7.14
CA LEU A 77 -7.96 13.22 -6.97
C LEU A 77 -9.02 13.82 -6.03
N ALA A 78 -8.60 14.40 -4.91
CA ALA A 78 -9.48 15.09 -3.98
C ALA A 78 -10.19 16.29 -4.63
N TRP A 79 -9.47 17.07 -5.44
CA TRP A 79 -10.02 18.20 -6.18
C TRP A 79 -11.07 17.76 -7.18
N VAL A 80 -10.76 16.73 -8.00
CA VAL A 80 -11.71 16.16 -8.98
C VAL A 80 -12.95 15.65 -8.27
N LEU A 81 -12.78 14.87 -7.20
CA LEU A 81 -13.90 14.33 -6.40
C LEU A 81 -14.80 15.48 -5.87
N GLY A 82 -14.19 16.51 -5.30
CA GLY A 82 -14.92 17.70 -4.81
C GLY A 82 -15.73 18.37 -5.94
N ARG A 83 -15.13 18.55 -7.12
CA ARG A 83 -15.83 19.09 -8.30
C ARG A 83 -17.00 18.20 -8.73
N CYS A 84 -16.82 16.89 -8.73
CA CYS A 84 -17.87 15.93 -9.08
C CYS A 84 -19.04 15.96 -8.08
N ILE A 85 -18.77 16.04 -6.79
CA ILE A 85 -19.78 16.14 -5.73
C ILE A 85 -20.59 17.44 -5.87
N VAL A 86 -19.92 18.59 -6.00
CA VAL A 86 -20.56 19.89 -6.12
C VAL A 86 -21.49 19.94 -7.34
N ASN A 87 -21.03 19.44 -8.47
CA ASN A 87 -21.80 19.45 -9.74
C ASN A 87 -22.77 18.27 -9.88
N ARG A 88 -22.81 17.34 -8.92
CA ARG A 88 -23.69 16.16 -8.90
C ARG A 88 -23.59 15.27 -10.14
N VAL A 89 -22.40 15.13 -10.69
CA VAL A 89 -22.21 14.36 -11.93
C VAL A 89 -22.00 12.86 -11.69
N VAL A 90 -21.70 12.46 -10.43
CA VAL A 90 -21.38 11.07 -10.09
C VAL A 90 -22.33 10.50 -9.03
N SER A 91 -22.46 9.17 -9.05
CA SER A 91 -23.25 8.43 -8.06
C SER A 91 -22.59 8.42 -6.67
N THR A 92 -23.40 8.19 -5.64
CA THR A 92 -22.89 8.05 -4.26
C THR A 92 -21.93 6.86 -4.13
N GLY A 93 -22.17 5.75 -4.84
CA GLY A 93 -21.25 4.61 -4.88
C GLY A 93 -19.87 4.98 -5.43
N PHE A 94 -19.84 5.78 -6.51
CA PHE A 94 -18.58 6.32 -7.03
C PHE A 94 -17.83 7.17 -6.00
N VAL A 95 -18.56 8.08 -5.31
CA VAL A 95 -17.97 8.92 -4.23
C VAL A 95 -17.35 8.05 -3.13
N VAL A 96 -18.04 6.99 -2.68
CA VAL A 96 -17.52 6.06 -1.67
C VAL A 96 -16.23 5.41 -2.15
N VAL A 97 -16.23 4.86 -3.35
CA VAL A 97 -15.08 4.10 -3.87
C VAL A 97 -13.87 5.02 -4.11
N VAL A 98 -14.06 6.23 -4.68
CA VAL A 98 -12.95 7.19 -4.83
C VAL A 98 -12.43 7.67 -3.47
N THR A 99 -13.32 7.83 -2.49
CA THR A 99 -12.91 8.18 -1.11
C THR A 99 -12.07 7.07 -0.48
N MET A 100 -12.38 5.79 -0.73
CA MET A 100 -11.54 4.67 -0.27
C MET A 100 -10.13 4.74 -0.89
N VAL A 101 -10.03 4.97 -2.21
CA VAL A 101 -8.73 5.12 -2.89
C VAL A 101 -7.95 6.30 -2.30
N LEU A 102 -8.61 7.42 -2.10
CA LEU A 102 -7.98 8.62 -1.55
C LEU A 102 -7.51 8.40 -0.12
N ALA A 103 -8.33 7.77 0.73
CA ALA A 103 -7.96 7.46 2.11
C ALA A 103 -6.76 6.50 2.19
N GLY A 104 -6.73 5.45 1.37
CA GLY A 104 -5.60 4.55 1.29
C GLY A 104 -4.32 5.24 0.82
N ALA A 105 -4.40 6.07 -0.22
CA ALA A 105 -3.26 6.84 -0.69
C ALA A 105 -2.70 7.77 0.40
N VAL A 106 -3.60 8.50 1.11
CA VAL A 106 -3.21 9.43 2.18
C VAL A 106 -2.70 8.69 3.41
N GLY A 107 -3.25 7.51 3.77
CA GLY A 107 -2.75 6.67 4.85
C GLY A 107 -1.27 6.34 4.68
N ASN A 108 -0.87 5.87 3.49
CA ASN A 108 0.54 5.60 3.19
C ASN A 108 1.41 6.88 3.08
N ILE A 109 0.83 8.02 2.70
CA ILE A 109 1.54 9.31 2.72
C ILE A 109 1.85 9.72 4.16
N ILE A 110 0.93 9.52 5.10
CA ILE A 110 1.15 9.81 6.53
C ILE A 110 2.38 9.07 7.04
N ASP A 111 2.49 7.77 6.77
CA ASP A 111 3.67 6.98 7.17
C ASP A 111 4.97 7.58 6.58
N CYS A 112 4.97 7.83 5.26
CA CYS A 112 6.15 8.37 4.57
C CYS A 112 6.59 9.73 5.10
N VAL A 113 5.64 10.60 5.44
CA VAL A 113 5.93 11.98 5.89
C VAL A 113 6.32 12.02 7.36
N PHE A 114 5.60 11.29 8.23
CA PHE A 114 5.66 11.51 9.67
C PHE A 114 6.40 10.42 10.44
N TYR A 115 6.34 9.15 10.03
CA TYR A 115 6.81 8.03 10.86
C TYR A 115 8.32 8.05 11.11
N GLY A 116 9.11 8.61 10.18
CA GLY A 116 10.53 8.81 10.42
C GLY A 116 10.82 9.73 11.62
N ARG A 117 9.95 10.71 11.87
CA ARG A 117 10.09 11.68 12.96
C ARG A 117 9.36 11.28 14.23
N TRP A 118 8.24 10.57 14.10
CA TRP A 118 7.40 10.19 15.24
C TRP A 118 7.90 8.99 16.02
N PHE A 119 8.63 8.08 15.37
CA PHE A 119 9.07 6.83 15.99
C PHE A 119 10.58 6.67 15.96
N THR A 120 11.11 5.91 16.91
CA THR A 120 12.47 5.37 16.84
C THR A 120 12.58 4.36 15.71
N ASP A 121 13.80 3.94 15.32
CA ASP A 121 13.96 2.84 14.38
C ASP A 121 13.41 1.51 14.97
N SER A 122 13.26 0.51 14.11
CA SER A 122 12.70 -0.80 14.47
C SER A 122 13.75 -1.92 14.42
N TYR A 123 15.05 -1.60 14.27
CA TYR A 123 16.10 -2.61 14.13
C TYR A 123 16.54 -3.15 15.49
N GLY A 124 16.23 -4.44 15.75
CA GLY A 124 16.64 -5.14 16.96
C GLY A 124 15.83 -4.81 18.22
N HIS A 125 14.85 -3.92 18.11
CA HIS A 125 13.93 -3.58 19.20
C HIS A 125 12.56 -3.18 18.67
N VAL A 126 11.57 -3.18 19.56
CA VAL A 126 10.23 -2.65 19.24
C VAL A 126 10.30 -1.12 19.21
N ALA A 127 9.81 -0.51 18.13
CA ALA A 127 9.81 0.95 18.00
C ALA A 127 8.95 1.62 19.06
N GLN A 128 9.38 2.78 19.52
CA GLN A 128 8.70 3.62 20.49
C GLN A 128 8.41 5.01 19.88
N TRP A 129 7.53 5.76 20.51
CA TRP A 129 7.37 7.18 20.19
C TRP A 129 8.68 7.90 20.47
N ALA A 130 9.14 8.68 19.50
CA ALA A 130 10.36 9.45 19.65
C ALA A 130 10.19 10.55 20.70
N ASP A 131 11.11 10.60 21.64
CA ASP A 131 11.20 11.63 22.68
C ASP A 131 12.69 11.93 22.94
N GLU A 132 13.20 12.94 22.29
CA GLU A 132 14.63 13.32 22.38
C GLU A 132 15.05 13.68 23.82
N ALA A 133 14.12 14.19 24.64
CA ALA A 133 14.39 14.51 26.04
C ALA A 133 14.55 13.26 26.89
N ALA A 134 13.89 12.14 26.51
CA ALA A 134 14.02 10.84 27.13
C ALA A 134 15.14 9.96 26.48
N GLY A 135 15.87 10.50 25.49
CA GLY A 135 16.90 9.76 24.74
C GLY A 135 16.35 8.84 23.65
N LEU A 136 15.06 8.91 23.32
CA LEU A 136 14.42 8.15 22.27
C LEU A 136 14.54 8.90 20.93
N ILE A 137 15.62 8.63 20.20
CA ILE A 137 15.96 9.36 18.98
C ILE A 137 15.05 8.92 17.82
N PRO A 138 14.49 9.87 17.03
CA PRO A 138 13.73 9.56 15.83
C PRO A 138 14.51 8.71 14.82
N ALA A 139 13.83 7.79 14.14
CA ALA A 139 14.42 6.93 13.10
C ALA A 139 14.96 7.73 11.89
N GLY A 140 14.51 8.94 11.70
CA GLY A 140 14.90 9.79 10.58
C GLY A 140 14.23 11.16 10.61
N GLU A 141 14.28 11.83 9.45
CA GLU A 141 13.70 13.15 9.23
C GLU A 141 12.27 13.04 8.66
N TRP A 142 11.61 14.20 8.51
CA TRP A 142 10.37 14.32 7.75
C TRP A 142 10.55 13.77 6.32
N PHE A 143 9.51 13.15 5.79
CA PHE A 143 9.49 12.50 4.46
C PHE A 143 10.42 11.29 4.30
N LYS A 144 11.05 10.82 5.37
CA LYS A 144 11.90 9.61 5.38
C LYS A 144 11.26 8.42 6.10
N GLY A 145 9.99 8.56 6.56
CA GLY A 145 9.24 7.47 7.20
C GLY A 145 9.03 6.29 6.26
N ARG A 146 8.99 5.08 6.79
CA ARG A 146 8.69 3.85 6.05
C ARG A 146 7.23 3.48 6.23
N VAL A 147 6.61 2.96 5.18
CA VAL A 147 5.24 2.43 5.24
C VAL A 147 5.26 1.14 6.05
N VAL A 148 4.30 1.01 6.96
CA VAL A 148 4.11 -0.18 7.80
C VAL A 148 3.16 -1.14 7.11
N ASP A 149 3.65 -2.32 6.75
CA ASP A 149 2.89 -3.42 6.16
C ASP A 149 2.74 -4.55 7.18
N MET A 150 1.57 -5.26 7.18
CA MET A 150 1.32 -6.28 8.19
C MET A 150 0.48 -7.46 7.73
N PHE A 151 -0.34 -7.35 6.70
CA PHE A 151 -1.23 -8.43 6.28
C PHE A 151 -0.52 -9.34 5.30
N TYR A 152 -0.32 -10.59 5.70
CA TYR A 152 0.31 -11.63 4.89
C TYR A 152 -0.63 -12.82 4.72
N PHE A 153 -0.89 -13.17 3.45
CA PHE A 153 -1.79 -14.26 3.08
C PHE A 153 -1.09 -15.29 2.18
N PRO A 154 -0.37 -16.25 2.72
CA PRO A 154 0.23 -17.33 1.94
C PRO A 154 -0.84 -18.33 1.49
N LEU A 155 -1.68 -17.93 0.51
CA LEU A 155 -2.89 -18.66 0.13
C LEU A 155 -2.62 -20.04 -0.44
N VAL A 156 -1.53 -20.20 -1.21
CA VAL A 156 -1.12 -21.51 -1.77
C VAL A 156 0.38 -21.62 -1.62
N ARG A 157 0.81 -22.70 -0.98
CA ARG A 157 2.21 -23.09 -0.87
C ARG A 157 2.36 -24.53 -1.34
N PHE A 158 3.27 -24.76 -2.29
CA PHE A 158 3.70 -26.10 -2.67
C PHE A 158 5.18 -26.09 -3.05
N ASP A 159 5.81 -27.23 -2.85
CA ASP A 159 7.19 -27.42 -3.25
C ASP A 159 7.25 -27.93 -4.71
N TRP A 160 8.14 -27.35 -5.52
CA TRP A 160 8.34 -27.81 -6.87
C TRP A 160 8.93 -29.22 -6.86
N PRO A 161 8.56 -30.09 -7.82
CA PRO A 161 9.17 -31.41 -7.94
C PRO A 161 10.70 -31.31 -8.05
N GLN A 162 11.41 -32.29 -7.48
CA GLN A 162 12.89 -32.37 -7.54
C GLN A 162 13.46 -32.42 -8.96
N SER A 163 12.62 -32.72 -9.95
CA SER A 163 12.97 -32.67 -11.37
C SER A 163 13.19 -31.27 -11.93
N PHE A 164 12.75 -30.22 -11.20
CA PHE A 164 13.02 -28.84 -11.59
C PHE A 164 14.45 -28.44 -11.23
N PRO A 165 15.09 -27.58 -12.06
CA PRO A 165 16.44 -27.10 -11.78
C PRO A 165 16.52 -26.33 -10.44
N VAL A 166 17.70 -26.28 -9.85
CA VAL A 166 18.00 -25.43 -8.72
C VAL A 166 18.21 -23.99 -9.20
N SER A 167 17.78 -23.00 -8.41
CA SER A 167 17.98 -21.59 -8.76
C SER A 167 19.45 -21.26 -9.00
N GLY A 168 19.75 -20.65 -10.14
CA GLY A 168 21.12 -20.31 -10.55
C GLY A 168 21.94 -21.49 -11.12
N GLU A 169 21.37 -22.69 -11.26
CA GLU A 169 22.02 -23.86 -11.87
C GLU A 169 22.32 -23.58 -13.34
N SER A 170 23.51 -24.06 -13.79
CA SER A 170 23.90 -23.98 -15.19
C SER A 170 23.35 -25.18 -15.92
N MET A 171 22.48 -24.95 -16.90
CA MET A 171 21.88 -25.97 -17.74
C MET A 171 22.43 -25.93 -19.15
N GLN A 172 22.50 -27.10 -19.78
CA GLN A 172 22.82 -27.21 -21.20
C GLN A 172 21.57 -27.65 -21.97
N TRP A 173 21.20 -26.90 -22.99
CA TRP A 173 20.12 -27.25 -23.90
C TRP A 173 20.51 -26.95 -25.33
N LEU A 174 20.41 -27.99 -26.18
CA LEU A 174 20.79 -27.93 -27.61
C LEU A 174 22.19 -27.31 -27.86
N GLY A 175 23.18 -27.59 -26.97
CA GLY A 175 24.54 -27.06 -27.08
C GLY A 175 24.76 -25.67 -26.51
N PHE A 176 23.74 -25.03 -26.00
CA PHE A 176 23.84 -23.73 -25.33
C PHE A 176 23.84 -23.92 -23.82
N SER A 177 24.78 -23.27 -23.14
CA SER A 177 24.81 -23.18 -21.68
C SER A 177 24.06 -21.90 -21.24
N PHE A 178 23.06 -22.06 -20.38
CA PHE A 178 22.38 -20.95 -19.75
C PHE A 178 22.20 -21.19 -18.24
N ARG A 179 22.11 -20.11 -17.47
CA ARG A 179 21.85 -20.20 -16.04
C ARG A 179 20.34 -20.15 -15.81
N TRP A 180 19.81 -21.11 -15.02
CA TRP A 180 18.38 -21.11 -14.67
C TRP A 180 18.01 -19.81 -13.94
N PRO A 181 17.04 -19.02 -14.45
CA PRO A 181 16.72 -17.74 -13.88
C PRO A 181 16.17 -17.86 -12.46
N SER A 182 16.56 -16.95 -11.56
CA SER A 182 16.09 -16.93 -10.17
C SER A 182 14.58 -16.65 -10.01
N TRP A 183 13.93 -16.13 -11.04
CA TRP A 183 12.48 -15.91 -11.07
C TRP A 183 11.69 -17.12 -11.58
N ALA A 184 12.36 -18.13 -12.13
CA ALA A 184 11.72 -19.32 -12.68
C ALA A 184 11.47 -20.36 -11.57
N PRO A 185 10.49 -21.27 -11.76
CA PRO A 185 10.25 -22.36 -10.83
C PRO A 185 11.52 -23.18 -10.56
N CYS A 186 11.86 -23.44 -9.29
CA CYS A 186 13.07 -24.18 -8.91
C CYS A 186 12.81 -25.09 -7.71
N SER A 187 13.51 -26.24 -7.66
CA SER A 187 13.26 -27.28 -6.67
C SER A 187 13.70 -26.92 -5.24
N ASN A 188 14.55 -25.93 -5.07
CA ASN A 188 15.05 -25.50 -3.77
C ASN A 188 14.25 -24.34 -3.14
N GLU A 189 13.24 -23.80 -3.83
CA GLU A 189 12.38 -22.76 -3.30
C GLU A 189 10.89 -23.15 -3.46
N PRO A 190 10.09 -23.07 -2.39
CA PRO A 190 8.68 -23.36 -2.49
C PRO A 190 7.98 -22.29 -3.34
N PHE A 191 7.00 -22.72 -4.12
CA PHE A 191 6.07 -21.78 -4.72
C PHE A 191 5.15 -21.22 -3.62
N MET A 192 5.05 -19.91 -3.58
CA MET A 192 4.06 -19.22 -2.74
C MET A 192 3.24 -18.30 -3.63
N PHE A 193 1.96 -18.59 -3.73
CA PHE A 193 1.02 -17.66 -4.34
C PHE A 193 0.67 -16.57 -3.33
N PHE A 194 0.77 -15.31 -3.78
CA PHE A 194 0.55 -14.12 -2.97
C PHE A 194 1.60 -13.92 -1.87
N LYS A 195 2.84 -13.68 -2.29
CA LYS A 195 3.97 -13.33 -1.39
C LYS A 195 3.90 -11.93 -0.75
N PRO A 196 3.30 -10.89 -1.37
CA PRO A 196 3.38 -9.54 -0.81
C PRO A 196 2.69 -9.42 0.54
N VAL A 197 3.37 -8.79 1.49
CA VAL A 197 2.75 -8.26 2.70
C VAL A 197 2.22 -6.86 2.36
N PHE A 198 1.03 -6.53 2.80
CA PHE A 198 0.37 -5.26 2.52
C PHE A 198 -0.36 -4.74 3.76
N ASN A 199 -0.87 -3.53 3.70
CA ASN A 199 -1.57 -2.87 4.79
C ASN A 199 -3.04 -2.54 4.45
N PHE A 200 -3.77 -1.98 5.41
CA PHE A 200 -5.18 -1.63 5.24
C PHE A 200 -5.37 -0.55 4.15
N ALA A 201 -4.47 0.43 4.06
CA ALA A 201 -4.49 1.45 3.03
C ALA A 201 -4.36 0.86 1.62
N ASP A 202 -3.45 -0.13 1.43
CA ASP A 202 -3.28 -0.82 0.15
C ASP A 202 -4.52 -1.63 -0.23
N ALA A 203 -5.19 -2.25 0.75
CA ALA A 203 -6.47 -2.92 0.53
C ALA A 203 -7.54 -1.93 0.05
N CYS A 204 -7.65 -0.76 0.69
CA CYS A 204 -8.57 0.30 0.27
C CYS A 204 -8.30 0.77 -1.16
N VAL A 205 -7.03 0.99 -1.53
CA VAL A 205 -6.64 1.38 -2.89
C VAL A 205 -6.99 0.27 -3.87
N SER A 206 -6.61 -0.97 -3.61
CA SER A 206 -6.79 -2.11 -4.52
C SER A 206 -8.27 -2.39 -4.77
N VAL A 207 -9.07 -2.53 -3.70
CA VAL A 207 -10.51 -2.74 -3.81
C VAL A 207 -11.19 -1.55 -4.51
N GLY A 208 -10.78 -0.34 -4.17
CA GLY A 208 -11.29 0.87 -4.78
C GLY A 208 -11.02 0.92 -6.29
N VAL A 209 -9.77 0.71 -6.71
CA VAL A 209 -9.39 0.75 -8.14
C VAL A 209 -10.10 -0.36 -8.93
N VAL A 210 -10.13 -1.60 -8.42
CA VAL A 210 -10.86 -2.69 -9.06
C VAL A 210 -12.35 -2.36 -9.19
N SER A 211 -12.96 -1.82 -8.13
CA SER A 211 -14.38 -1.40 -8.17
C SER A 211 -14.62 -0.30 -9.19
N LEU A 212 -13.73 0.70 -9.31
CA LEU A 212 -13.85 1.76 -10.31
C LEU A 212 -13.84 1.19 -11.73
N ILE A 213 -12.93 0.28 -12.03
CA ILE A 213 -12.79 -0.34 -13.35
C ILE A 213 -14.03 -1.18 -13.69
N LEU A 214 -14.50 -2.00 -12.75
CA LEU A 214 -15.60 -2.94 -13.03
C LEU A 214 -16.96 -2.29 -13.06
N PHE A 215 -17.23 -1.30 -12.21
CA PHE A 215 -18.60 -0.81 -12.00
C PHE A 215 -18.83 0.65 -12.40
N PHE A 216 -17.78 1.47 -12.58
CA PHE A 216 -17.94 2.92 -12.71
C PHE A 216 -17.38 3.52 -14.01
N HIS A 217 -17.16 2.71 -15.03
CA HIS A 217 -16.63 3.19 -16.33
C HIS A 217 -17.46 4.33 -16.96
N LYS A 218 -18.79 4.34 -16.75
CA LYS A 218 -19.69 5.40 -17.28
C LYS A 218 -19.52 6.74 -16.57
N GLU A 219 -19.11 6.75 -15.30
CA GLU A 219 -18.84 7.96 -14.55
C GLU A 219 -17.61 8.71 -15.08
N PHE A 220 -16.61 8.01 -15.60
CA PHE A 220 -15.43 8.65 -16.19
C PHE A 220 -15.79 9.54 -17.39
N GLN A 221 -16.73 9.13 -18.25
CA GLN A 221 -17.21 9.94 -19.38
C GLN A 221 -17.89 11.25 -18.92
N LYS A 222 -18.64 11.19 -17.82
CA LYS A 222 -19.28 12.39 -17.23
C LYS A 222 -18.24 13.34 -16.64
N ILE A 223 -17.18 12.79 -16.02
CA ILE A 223 -16.09 13.58 -15.44
C ILE A 223 -15.29 14.27 -16.56
N GLU A 224 -14.98 13.55 -17.63
CA GLU A 224 -14.33 14.12 -18.81
C GLU A 224 -15.12 15.30 -19.37
N ALA A 225 -16.44 15.12 -19.56
CA ALA A 225 -17.33 16.20 -19.99
C ALA A 225 -17.33 17.40 -19.01
N LEU A 226 -17.31 17.14 -17.69
CA LEU A 226 -17.23 18.21 -16.69
C LEU A 226 -15.91 18.99 -16.77
N LEU A 227 -14.79 18.30 -16.99
CA LEU A 227 -13.45 18.92 -17.04
C LEU A 227 -13.18 19.62 -18.38
N SER A 228 -13.74 19.11 -19.49
CA SER A 228 -13.59 19.69 -20.83
C SER A 228 -14.47 20.94 -21.05
N ASN A 229 -15.62 21.04 -20.38
CA ASN A 229 -16.54 22.21 -20.49
C ASN A 229 -16.02 23.44 -19.67
N LYS A 230 -14.72 23.72 -19.70
CA LYS A 230 -14.16 25.01 -19.31
C LYS A 230 -14.24 25.96 -20.54
N LYS A 231 -15.43 26.47 -20.82
CA LYS A 231 -15.60 27.74 -21.51
C LYS A 231 -16.48 28.68 -20.69
#